data_0071cb5c9bcb56f697406d5e86095a40
#
_entry.id   0071cb5c9bcb56f697406d5e86095a40
#
_cell.length_a   1.000
_cell.length_b   1.000
_cell.length_c   1.000
_cell.angle_alpha   90.00
_cell.angle_beta   90.00
_cell.angle_gamma   90.00
#
_symmetry.space_group_name_H-M   'P 1'
#
loop_
_entity.id
_entity.type
_entity.pdbx_description
1 polymer ?
#
loop_
_entity_poly.entity_id
_entity_poly.type
_entity_poly.pdbx_seq_one_letter_code
_entity_poly.pdbx_strand_id
1 'polypeptide(L)'
;MLPVAAFRPKIISMRSAFMLLACTLLGAPACIVEAPSGEKHVESQRAVAPKAPPLSVTSGANLGGKVEIVGATIQPGQILPGDPVKVSVVLNVLDRLDKDYMVFVHVEDADGRMDRMNVDHRPIGGTYPTTLWKKGETLKDDFQIYLPPGSRSRGLLVWIGFWDPVSDTRIPLKNPETVRNDGRDRILLARIPVGE
;
A
#
# COMPACT_ATOMS: atom_id res chain seq x y z
N MET A 1 -49.58 21.82 16.34
CA MET A 1 -49.41 21.45 17.75
C MET A 1 -49.98 20.07 17.98
N LEU A 2 -49.16 19.04 18.04
CA LEU A 2 -49.52 17.68 18.43
C LEU A 2 -48.40 17.18 19.33
N PRO A 3 -48.68 16.47 20.44
CA PRO A 3 -47.70 16.18 21.49
C PRO A 3 -46.90 14.90 21.21
N VAL A 4 -45.65 14.97 21.62
CA VAL A 4 -44.65 13.90 21.62
C VAL A 4 -45.00 12.88 22.72
N ALA A 5 -45.20 11.61 22.34
CA ALA A 5 -45.40 10.50 23.27
C ALA A 5 -44.04 9.98 23.77
N ALA A 6 -43.81 10.04 25.07
CA ALA A 6 -42.68 9.48 25.77
C ALA A 6 -42.84 7.97 25.94
N PHE A 7 -41.86 7.20 25.44
CA PHE A 7 -41.77 5.75 25.61
C PHE A 7 -40.95 5.43 26.88
N ARG A 8 -41.59 4.83 27.90
CA ARG A 8 -40.91 4.33 29.11
C ARG A 8 -40.61 2.84 28.99
N PRO A 9 -39.40 2.37 29.25
CA PRO A 9 -39.13 0.94 29.33
C PRO A 9 -39.58 0.36 30.69
N LYS A 10 -40.22 -0.78 30.62
CA LYS A 10 -40.74 -1.56 31.77
C LYS A 10 -39.63 -2.44 32.34
N ILE A 11 -39.31 -2.20 33.61
CA ILE A 11 -38.36 -3.02 34.39
C ILE A 11 -39.12 -4.27 34.86
N ILE A 12 -38.68 -5.44 34.43
CA ILE A 12 -39.16 -6.71 34.94
C ILE A 12 -38.14 -7.20 35.99
N SER A 13 -38.59 -7.13 37.24
CA SER A 13 -37.94 -7.74 38.41
C SER A 13 -38.34 -9.23 38.44
N MET A 14 -37.34 -10.11 38.45
CA MET A 14 -37.59 -11.53 38.75
C MET A 14 -36.75 -11.94 39.95
N ARG A 15 -37.44 -12.26 41.03
CA ARG A 15 -36.92 -12.67 42.35
C ARG A 15 -36.48 -14.14 42.32
N SER A 16 -35.37 -14.35 42.91
CA SER A 16 -34.87 -15.47 43.75
C SER A 16 -35.65 -16.77 43.76
N ALA A 17 -34.92 -17.86 43.50
CA ALA A 17 -35.12 -19.13 44.22
C ALA A 17 -33.72 -19.71 44.54
N PHE A 18 -33.43 -19.73 45.81
CA PHE A 18 -32.30 -20.47 46.45
C PHE A 18 -32.65 -21.95 46.35
N MET A 19 -31.77 -22.76 45.78
CA MET A 19 -31.78 -24.20 45.99
C MET A 19 -30.34 -24.66 46.28
N LEU A 20 -30.09 -24.90 47.54
CA LEU A 20 -28.91 -25.55 48.08
C LEU A 20 -28.91 -27.01 47.63
N LEU A 21 -27.92 -27.40 46.82
CA LEU A 21 -27.62 -28.84 46.67
C LEU A 21 -26.12 -29.02 46.92
N ALA A 22 -25.82 -29.63 48.05
CA ALA A 22 -24.50 -30.10 48.42
C ALA A 22 -24.11 -31.24 47.50
N CYS A 23 -23.02 -31.12 46.78
CA CYS A 23 -22.38 -32.24 46.07
C CYS A 23 -20.89 -32.27 46.35
N THR A 24 -20.49 -33.39 46.84
CA THR A 24 -19.23 -33.89 47.35
C THR A 24 -18.04 -33.64 46.39
N LEU A 25 -16.92 -33.25 47.01
CA LEU A 25 -15.58 -33.16 46.44
C LEU A 25 -15.09 -34.52 45.91
N LEU A 26 -14.84 -34.59 44.62
CA LEU A 26 -13.90 -35.52 44.02
C LEU A 26 -12.87 -34.66 43.28
N GLY A 27 -11.68 -34.57 43.82
CA GLY A 27 -10.56 -33.86 43.24
C GLY A 27 -10.08 -34.58 41.95
N ALA A 28 -10.26 -33.90 40.84
CA ALA A 28 -9.52 -34.21 39.63
C ALA A 28 -8.40 -33.17 39.46
N PRO A 29 -7.15 -33.56 39.14
CA PRO A 29 -6.13 -32.60 38.82
C PRO A 29 -6.48 -31.91 37.52
N ALA A 30 -6.86 -30.65 37.60
CA ALA A 30 -6.98 -29.80 36.44
C ALA A 30 -5.55 -29.58 35.92
N CYS A 31 -5.21 -30.29 34.82
CA CYS A 31 -4.13 -29.83 33.97
C CYS A 31 -4.52 -28.45 33.44
N ILE A 32 -3.95 -27.42 34.05
CA ILE A 32 -3.94 -26.09 33.45
C ILE A 32 -3.10 -26.23 32.18
N VAL A 33 -3.76 -26.46 31.06
CA VAL A 33 -3.19 -26.19 29.75
C VAL A 33 -3.18 -24.68 29.68
N GLU A 34 -2.06 -24.05 30.02
CA GLU A 34 -1.77 -22.69 29.60
C GLU A 34 -1.91 -22.68 28.08
N ALA A 35 -3.02 -22.10 27.63
CA ALA A 35 -3.12 -21.72 26.22
C ALA A 35 -1.90 -20.83 25.94
N PRO A 36 -1.07 -21.16 24.94
CA PRO A 36 -0.03 -20.24 24.55
C PRO A 36 -0.71 -18.92 24.24
N SER A 37 -0.38 -17.88 24.99
CA SER A 37 -0.67 -16.50 24.65
C SER A 37 0.04 -16.27 23.32
N GLY A 38 -0.65 -16.68 22.25
CA GLY A 38 -0.26 -16.35 20.91
C GLY A 38 -0.45 -14.85 20.77
N GLU A 39 0.53 -14.07 21.22
CA GLU A 39 0.89 -12.90 20.50
C GLU A 39 1.15 -13.41 19.06
N LYS A 40 0.10 -13.40 18.27
CA LYS A 40 0.25 -13.37 16.83
C LYS A 40 0.99 -12.08 16.58
N HIS A 41 2.33 -12.15 16.66
CA HIS A 41 3.14 -11.29 15.85
C HIS A 41 2.54 -11.46 14.45
N VAL A 42 1.74 -10.50 14.07
CA VAL A 42 1.51 -10.19 12.68
C VAL A 42 2.88 -9.70 12.23
N GLU A 43 3.78 -10.65 12.00
CA GLU A 43 4.95 -10.45 11.18
C GLU A 43 4.38 -10.11 9.84
N SER A 44 4.08 -8.81 9.68
CA SER A 44 3.63 -8.23 8.43
C SER A 44 4.65 -8.73 7.43
N GLN A 45 4.19 -9.46 6.42
CA GLN A 45 5.05 -10.06 5.41
C GLN A 45 5.84 -8.91 4.79
N ARG A 46 7.01 -8.65 5.40
CA ARG A 46 7.95 -7.67 4.89
C ARG A 46 8.35 -8.14 3.52
N ALA A 47 7.87 -7.45 2.50
CA ALA A 47 8.36 -7.63 1.15
C ALA A 47 9.78 -7.03 1.02
N VAL A 48 10.64 -7.35 2.01
CA VAL A 48 12.06 -7.01 1.99
C VAL A 48 12.71 -7.91 0.97
N ALA A 49 13.14 -7.37 -0.13
CA ALA A 49 13.87 -8.13 -1.14
C ALA A 49 15.24 -8.50 -0.58
N PRO A 50 15.59 -9.79 -0.43
CA PRO A 50 16.89 -10.24 0.09
C PRO A 50 18.07 -9.80 -0.79
N LYS A 51 17.82 -9.53 -2.04
CA LYS A 51 18.71 -8.93 -3.04
C LYS A 51 17.84 -8.15 -4.01
N ALA A 52 18.23 -6.91 -4.29
CA ALA A 52 17.51 -6.11 -5.27
C ALA A 52 17.38 -6.89 -6.59
N PRO A 53 16.15 -7.05 -7.14
CA PRO A 53 15.98 -7.72 -8.43
C PRO A 53 16.73 -6.93 -9.50
N PRO A 54 17.15 -7.57 -10.62
CA PRO A 54 17.77 -6.85 -11.73
C PRO A 54 16.81 -5.78 -12.23
N LEU A 55 17.24 -4.52 -12.18
CA LEU A 55 16.43 -3.37 -12.60
C LEU A 55 16.40 -3.27 -14.12
N SER A 56 15.21 -3.05 -14.69
CA SER A 56 15.04 -2.68 -16.10
C SER A 56 15.36 -1.19 -16.31
N VAL A 57 15.08 -0.39 -15.29
CA VAL A 57 15.34 1.06 -15.27
C VAL A 57 15.86 1.48 -13.91
N THR A 58 16.75 2.47 -13.89
CA THR A 58 17.27 3.09 -12.67
C THR A 58 16.71 4.50 -12.53
N SER A 59 16.55 4.98 -11.30
CA SER A 59 16.03 6.31 -11.00
C SER A 59 16.96 7.09 -10.08
N GLY A 60 17.12 6.68 -8.82
CA GLY A 60 17.86 7.43 -7.80
C GLY A 60 17.10 8.65 -7.28
N ALA A 61 15.78 8.73 -7.48
CA ALA A 61 14.96 9.86 -7.05
C ALA A 61 14.82 9.89 -5.53
N ASN A 62 15.30 10.96 -4.90
CA ASN A 62 15.20 11.19 -3.45
C ASN A 62 13.94 12.02 -3.12
N LEU A 63 12.96 11.40 -2.52
CA LEU A 63 11.72 12.02 -2.10
C LEU A 63 11.81 12.46 -0.64
N GLY A 64 11.88 13.77 -0.43
CA GLY A 64 11.88 14.40 0.89
C GLY A 64 13.05 14.05 1.81
N GLY A 65 14.08 13.33 1.34
CA GLY A 65 15.09 12.71 2.20
C GLY A 65 14.53 11.52 3.00
N LYS A 66 13.34 11.02 2.64
CA LYS A 66 12.63 9.96 3.33
C LYS A 66 12.66 8.63 2.58
N VAL A 67 12.44 8.67 1.27
CA VAL A 67 12.41 7.50 0.39
C VAL A 67 13.19 7.79 -0.87
N GLU A 68 14.00 6.83 -1.28
CA GLU A 68 14.64 6.81 -2.58
C GLU A 68 13.93 5.79 -3.49
N ILE A 69 13.53 6.21 -4.67
CA ILE A 69 13.13 5.30 -5.74
C ILE A 69 14.42 4.85 -6.46
N VAL A 70 14.89 3.65 -6.17
CA VAL A 70 16.14 3.10 -6.77
C VAL A 70 15.93 2.85 -8.26
N GLY A 71 14.80 2.28 -8.61
CA GLY A 71 14.43 1.95 -9.98
C GLY A 71 13.32 0.90 -10.03
N ALA A 72 13.12 0.31 -11.19
CA ALA A 72 12.07 -0.70 -11.37
C ALA A 72 12.46 -1.81 -12.33
N THR A 73 11.80 -2.96 -12.16
CA THR A 73 11.73 -4.05 -13.14
C THR A 73 10.37 -3.99 -13.82
N ILE A 74 10.35 -4.13 -15.15
CA ILE A 74 9.15 -4.07 -15.99
C ILE A 74 9.05 -5.37 -16.76
N GLN A 75 7.95 -6.09 -16.59
CA GLN A 75 7.76 -7.42 -17.19
C GLN A 75 6.32 -7.60 -17.72
N PRO A 76 6.17 -7.89 -19.02
CA PRO A 76 7.21 -7.86 -20.05
C PRO A 76 7.75 -6.44 -20.29
N GLY A 77 8.91 -6.32 -20.99
CA GLY A 77 9.55 -5.03 -21.26
C GLY A 77 8.80 -4.13 -22.24
N GLN A 78 7.72 -4.61 -22.82
CA GLN A 78 6.74 -3.88 -23.64
C GLN A 78 5.33 -4.24 -23.21
N ILE A 79 4.36 -3.36 -23.48
CA ILE A 79 2.95 -3.63 -23.22
C ILE A 79 2.22 -3.91 -24.54
N LEU A 80 1.36 -4.94 -24.54
CA LEU A 80 0.41 -5.20 -25.61
C LEU A 80 -0.97 -4.71 -25.19
N PRO A 81 -1.74 -4.07 -26.10
CA PRO A 81 -3.13 -3.71 -25.80
C PRO A 81 -3.94 -4.96 -25.42
N GLY A 82 -4.57 -4.93 -24.25
CA GLY A 82 -5.30 -6.08 -23.69
C GLY A 82 -4.54 -6.90 -22.65
N ASP A 83 -3.22 -6.76 -22.58
CA ASP A 83 -2.39 -7.50 -21.61
C ASP A 83 -1.86 -6.59 -20.49
N PRO A 84 -1.70 -7.11 -19.27
CA PRO A 84 -1.10 -6.37 -18.17
C PRO A 84 0.43 -6.39 -18.26
N VAL A 85 1.05 -5.28 -17.84
CA VAL A 85 2.49 -5.22 -17.55
C VAL A 85 2.67 -5.07 -16.04
N LYS A 86 3.47 -5.95 -15.46
CA LYS A 86 3.88 -5.86 -14.06
C LYS A 86 5.06 -4.90 -13.93
N VAL A 87 4.94 -3.97 -13.00
CA VAL A 87 6.01 -3.06 -12.58
C VAL A 87 6.36 -3.37 -11.12
N SER A 88 7.64 -3.61 -10.85
CA SER A 88 8.16 -3.86 -9.51
C SER A 88 9.16 -2.76 -9.17
N VAL A 89 8.78 -1.85 -8.30
CA VAL A 89 9.62 -0.70 -7.88
C VAL A 89 10.45 -1.10 -6.68
N VAL A 90 11.73 -0.75 -6.68
CA VAL A 90 12.63 -0.92 -5.53
C VAL A 90 12.76 0.43 -4.84
N LEU A 91 12.51 0.44 -3.53
CA LEU A 91 12.52 1.59 -2.67
C LEU A 91 13.55 1.40 -1.56
N ASN A 92 14.36 2.42 -1.27
CA ASN A 92 15.17 2.48 -0.06
C ASN A 92 14.54 3.47 0.92
N VAL A 93 14.38 3.06 2.17
CA VAL A 93 13.92 3.94 3.24
C VAL A 93 15.12 4.71 3.80
N LEU A 94 15.19 6.00 3.51
CA LEU A 94 16.29 6.87 3.94
C LEU A 94 16.10 7.41 5.35
N ASP A 95 14.83 7.65 5.73
CA ASP A 95 14.45 8.12 7.06
C ASP A 95 12.99 7.80 7.34
N ARG A 96 12.57 7.93 8.61
CA ARG A 96 11.20 7.66 9.04
C ARG A 96 10.19 8.56 8.33
N LEU A 97 9.07 7.95 7.90
CA LEU A 97 7.90 8.67 7.40
C LEU A 97 6.94 8.93 8.56
N ASP A 98 6.37 10.12 8.58
CA ASP A 98 5.48 10.61 9.65
C ASP A 98 3.99 10.39 9.35
N LYS A 99 3.66 10.04 8.10
CA LYS A 99 2.29 9.84 7.62
C LYS A 99 2.19 8.55 6.83
N ASP A 100 0.95 8.09 6.63
CA ASP A 100 0.66 6.94 5.77
C ASP A 100 0.44 7.42 4.33
N TYR A 101 1.55 7.53 3.60
CA TYR A 101 1.57 7.99 2.22
C TYR A 101 1.05 6.94 1.25
N MET A 102 0.44 7.41 0.18
CA MET A 102 0.09 6.61 -0.99
C MET A 102 1.12 6.81 -2.10
N VAL A 103 1.26 5.80 -2.95
CA VAL A 103 1.97 5.93 -4.24
C VAL A 103 0.97 6.39 -5.27
N PHE A 104 1.25 7.51 -5.92
CA PHE A 104 0.56 7.84 -7.16
C PHE A 104 1.35 7.29 -8.35
N VAL A 105 0.62 6.75 -9.32
CA VAL A 105 1.17 6.30 -10.60
C VAL A 105 0.29 6.83 -11.71
N HIS A 106 0.83 7.79 -12.45
CA HIS A 106 0.17 8.37 -13.60
C HIS A 106 0.79 7.81 -14.87
N VAL A 107 -0.02 7.18 -15.70
CA VAL A 107 0.41 6.61 -16.96
C VAL A 107 -0.16 7.46 -18.10
N GLU A 108 0.72 8.07 -18.87
CA GLU A 108 0.38 8.98 -19.97
C GLU A 108 0.83 8.38 -21.30
N ASP A 109 0.03 8.59 -22.33
CA ASP A 109 0.43 8.27 -23.70
C ASP A 109 1.55 9.22 -24.15
N ALA A 110 2.65 8.67 -24.64
CA ALA A 110 3.79 9.45 -25.11
C ALA A 110 3.45 10.36 -26.32
N ASP A 111 2.40 10.03 -27.05
CA ASP A 111 1.91 10.80 -28.20
C ASP A 111 0.69 11.69 -27.86
N GLY A 112 0.20 11.64 -26.62
CA GLY A 112 -0.94 12.44 -26.15
C GLY A 112 -2.29 12.06 -26.77
N ARG A 113 -2.45 10.82 -27.23
CA ARG A 113 -3.66 10.33 -27.92
C ARG A 113 -4.69 9.70 -26.99
N MET A 114 -4.31 9.49 -25.74
CA MET A 114 -5.15 8.85 -24.73
C MET A 114 -5.17 9.70 -23.45
N ASP A 115 -6.26 9.61 -22.73
CA ASP A 115 -6.36 10.17 -21.40
C ASP A 115 -5.38 9.49 -20.44
N ARG A 116 -4.94 10.24 -19.45
CA ARG A 116 -4.09 9.73 -18.38
C ARG A 116 -4.81 8.63 -17.61
N MET A 117 -4.15 7.50 -17.45
CA MET A 117 -4.57 6.44 -16.53
C MET A 117 -3.92 6.64 -15.16
N ASN A 118 -4.68 6.42 -14.08
CA ASN A 118 -4.19 6.44 -12.71
C ASN A 118 -4.13 5.01 -12.17
N VAL A 119 -2.99 4.65 -11.57
CA VAL A 119 -2.76 3.35 -10.93
C VAL A 119 -2.30 3.59 -9.48
N ASP A 120 -2.92 4.59 -8.85
CA ASP A 120 -2.61 5.00 -7.48
C ASP A 120 -2.98 3.88 -6.50
N HIS A 121 -2.10 3.65 -5.52
CA HIS A 121 -2.30 2.54 -4.58
C HIS A 121 -1.59 2.77 -3.25
N ARG A 122 -1.95 1.97 -2.25
CA ARG A 122 -1.17 1.87 -1.02
C ARG A 122 0.08 1.04 -1.28
N PRO A 123 1.28 1.53 -0.91
CA PRO A 123 2.52 0.80 -1.15
C PRO A 123 2.50 -0.58 -0.49
N ILE A 124 3.26 -1.52 -1.08
CA ILE A 124 3.37 -2.91 -0.62
C ILE A 124 2.00 -3.61 -0.54
N GLY A 125 1.12 -3.33 -1.51
CA GLY A 125 -0.25 -3.86 -1.50
C GLY A 125 -1.08 -3.46 -0.27
N GLY A 126 -0.72 -2.39 0.44
CA GLY A 126 -1.39 -1.90 1.64
C GLY A 126 -1.10 -2.71 2.91
N THR A 127 -0.22 -3.71 2.85
CA THR A 127 0.07 -4.58 3.99
C THR A 127 1.12 -4.03 4.95
N TYR A 128 1.87 -3.01 4.53
CA TYR A 128 2.92 -2.38 5.31
C TYR A 128 2.83 -0.84 5.18
N PRO A 129 2.07 -0.17 6.05
CA PRO A 129 1.92 1.29 6.05
C PRO A 129 3.25 2.02 6.15
N THR A 130 3.41 3.14 5.44
CA THR A 130 4.68 3.87 5.38
C THR A 130 5.14 4.39 6.74
N THR A 131 4.24 4.62 7.70
CA THR A 131 4.56 5.00 9.08
C THR A 131 5.35 3.93 9.85
N LEU A 132 5.30 2.68 9.40
CA LEU A 132 5.99 1.54 10.01
C LEU A 132 7.35 1.25 9.35
N TRP A 133 7.65 1.90 8.23
CA TRP A 133 8.90 1.69 7.49
C TRP A 133 10.10 2.13 8.34
N LYS A 134 11.18 1.37 8.28
CA LYS A 134 12.39 1.62 9.06
C LYS A 134 13.52 2.08 8.17
N LYS A 135 14.27 3.07 8.65
CA LYS A 135 15.48 3.53 7.99
C LYS A 135 16.43 2.38 7.66
N GLY A 136 16.90 2.35 6.41
CA GLY A 136 17.79 1.32 5.88
C GLY A 136 17.08 0.10 5.31
N GLU A 137 15.74 0.02 5.36
CA GLU A 137 14.99 -1.04 4.67
C GLU A 137 15.01 -0.80 3.15
N THR A 138 15.16 -1.90 2.42
CA THR A 138 14.90 -1.95 0.97
C THR A 138 13.59 -2.68 0.77
N LEU A 139 12.63 -2.03 0.14
CA LEU A 139 11.28 -2.51 -0.06
C LEU A 139 10.99 -2.71 -1.54
N LYS A 140 10.06 -3.60 -1.85
CA LYS A 140 9.57 -3.82 -3.20
C LYS A 140 8.08 -3.53 -3.26
N ASP A 141 7.70 -2.63 -4.16
CA ASP A 141 6.32 -2.26 -4.41
C ASP A 141 5.90 -2.72 -5.80
N ASP A 142 4.86 -3.53 -5.88
CA ASP A 142 4.39 -4.17 -7.10
C ASP A 142 3.03 -3.59 -7.52
N PHE A 143 2.91 -3.22 -8.79
CA PHE A 143 1.62 -2.86 -9.41
C PHE A 143 1.55 -3.31 -10.86
N GLN A 144 0.38 -3.19 -11.47
CA GLN A 144 0.15 -3.54 -12.87
C GLN A 144 -0.40 -2.37 -13.66
N ILE A 145 0.06 -2.24 -14.88
CA ILE A 145 -0.49 -1.30 -15.87
C ILE A 145 -1.25 -2.13 -16.90
N TYR A 146 -2.48 -1.75 -17.16
CA TYR A 146 -3.32 -2.37 -18.16
C TYR A 146 -3.64 -1.34 -19.25
N LEU A 147 -3.26 -1.67 -20.48
CA LEU A 147 -3.59 -0.85 -21.64
C LEU A 147 -4.84 -1.44 -22.33
N PRO A 148 -5.95 -0.70 -22.43
CA PRO A 148 -7.17 -1.23 -23.04
C PRO A 148 -6.96 -1.75 -24.45
N PRO A 149 -7.68 -2.82 -24.86
CA PRO A 149 -7.66 -3.31 -26.24
C PRO A 149 -8.01 -2.20 -27.24
N GLY A 150 -7.36 -2.20 -28.39
CA GLY A 150 -7.58 -1.19 -29.43
C GLY A 150 -6.93 0.17 -29.18
N SER A 151 -6.16 0.31 -28.10
CA SER A 151 -5.33 1.51 -27.87
C SER A 151 -4.32 1.69 -29.00
N ARG A 152 -4.14 2.96 -29.40
CA ARG A 152 -3.24 3.34 -30.51
C ARG A 152 -1.98 4.04 -30.05
N SER A 153 -1.64 3.91 -28.77
CA SER A 153 -0.40 4.44 -28.21
C SER A 153 0.80 3.71 -28.80
N ARG A 154 1.92 4.42 -28.97
CA ARG A 154 3.22 3.81 -29.32
C ARG A 154 4.14 3.64 -28.11
N GLY A 155 3.80 4.25 -27.01
CA GLY A 155 4.58 4.19 -25.80
C GLY A 155 3.87 4.89 -24.63
N LEU A 156 4.13 4.39 -23.43
CA LEU A 156 3.57 4.94 -22.21
C LEU A 156 4.67 5.58 -21.39
N LEU A 157 4.37 6.75 -20.82
CA LEU A 157 5.19 7.43 -19.82
C LEU A 157 4.62 7.10 -18.45
N VAL A 158 5.43 6.48 -17.60
CA VAL A 158 5.02 6.10 -16.24
C VAL A 158 5.64 7.10 -15.26
N TRP A 159 4.79 7.93 -14.68
CA TRP A 159 5.14 8.91 -13.67
C TRP A 159 4.78 8.38 -12.28
N ILE A 160 5.67 8.54 -11.31
CA ILE A 160 5.49 8.03 -9.96
C ILE A 160 5.91 9.07 -8.91
N GLY A 161 5.37 8.91 -7.71
CA GLY A 161 5.77 9.64 -6.51
C GLY A 161 4.90 9.25 -5.33
N PHE A 162 5.10 9.93 -4.21
CA PHE A 162 4.35 9.72 -2.98
C PHE A 162 3.54 10.95 -2.62
N TRP A 163 2.35 10.75 -2.07
CA TRP A 163 1.46 11.82 -1.64
C TRP A 163 0.70 11.45 -0.38
N ASP A 164 0.36 12.46 0.40
CA ASP A 164 -0.50 12.35 1.58
C ASP A 164 -1.96 12.54 1.15
N PRO A 165 -2.83 11.52 1.25
CA PRO A 165 -4.22 11.61 0.85
C PRO A 165 -5.07 12.51 1.75
N VAL A 166 -4.56 12.87 2.95
CA VAL A 166 -5.27 13.75 3.87
C VAL A 166 -5.07 15.23 3.51
N SER A 167 -3.82 15.62 3.21
CA SER A 167 -3.48 17.00 2.88
C SER A 167 -3.37 17.28 1.38
N ASP A 168 -3.51 16.26 0.54
CA ASP A 168 -3.32 16.31 -0.92
C ASP A 168 -1.96 16.89 -1.33
N THR A 169 -0.91 16.58 -0.52
CA THR A 169 0.43 17.10 -0.76
C THR A 169 1.38 15.97 -1.14
N ARG A 170 2.27 16.23 -2.10
CA ARG A 170 3.31 15.31 -2.52
C ARG A 170 4.54 15.41 -1.65
N ILE A 171 5.29 14.30 -1.52
CA ILE A 171 6.64 14.37 -0.98
C ILE A 171 7.54 15.02 -2.03
N PRO A 172 8.24 16.13 -1.69
CA PRO A 172 9.01 16.88 -2.67
C PRO A 172 10.26 16.13 -3.13
N LEU A 173 10.57 16.22 -4.43
CA LEU A 173 11.80 15.70 -5.00
C LEU A 173 12.99 16.59 -4.58
N LYS A 174 14.04 15.97 -4.00
CA LYS A 174 15.22 16.68 -3.47
C LYS A 174 16.38 16.83 -4.46
N ASN A 175 16.37 16.01 -5.51
CA ASN A 175 17.43 16.00 -6.53
C ASN A 175 16.86 16.09 -7.96
N PRO A 176 16.08 17.15 -8.26
CA PRO A 176 15.42 17.29 -9.56
C PRO A 176 16.39 17.38 -10.76
N GLU A 177 17.61 17.81 -10.51
CA GLU A 177 18.66 17.95 -11.53
C GLU A 177 19.27 16.62 -11.99
N THR A 178 19.12 15.55 -11.18
CA THR A 178 19.72 14.23 -11.47
C THR A 178 18.73 13.21 -12.00
N VAL A 179 17.42 13.50 -11.92
CA VAL A 179 16.36 12.58 -12.36
C VAL A 179 15.38 13.26 -13.29
N ARG A 180 14.81 12.49 -14.20
CA ARG A 180 13.75 13.00 -15.08
C ARG A 180 12.48 13.26 -14.26
N ASN A 181 12.00 14.49 -14.31
CA ASN A 181 10.82 14.93 -13.59
C ASN A 181 10.06 16.01 -14.38
N ASP A 182 8.87 16.37 -13.94
CA ASP A 182 8.02 17.38 -14.58
C ASP A 182 8.01 18.74 -13.85
N GLY A 183 8.87 18.92 -12.84
CA GLY A 183 8.90 20.11 -11.99
C GLY A 183 7.74 20.20 -10.98
N ARG A 184 6.93 19.13 -10.83
CA ARG A 184 5.78 19.05 -9.92
C ARG A 184 5.85 17.79 -9.03
N ASP A 185 7.08 17.37 -8.67
CA ASP A 185 7.33 16.18 -7.85
C ASP A 185 6.80 14.86 -8.44
N ARG A 186 6.64 14.80 -9.77
CA ARG A 186 6.42 13.56 -10.50
C ARG A 186 7.73 13.11 -11.14
N ILE A 187 8.14 11.90 -10.88
CA ILE A 187 9.34 11.28 -11.41
C ILE A 187 8.97 10.43 -12.61
N LEU A 188 9.63 10.62 -13.75
CA LEU A 188 9.50 9.71 -14.88
C LEU A 188 10.25 8.42 -14.56
N LEU A 189 9.51 7.42 -14.08
CA LEU A 189 10.05 6.11 -13.74
C LEU A 189 10.49 5.35 -14.99
N ALA A 190 9.64 5.32 -16.00
CA ALA A 190 9.89 4.56 -17.22
C ALA A 190 9.16 5.11 -18.45
N ARG A 191 9.69 4.76 -19.61
CA ARG A 191 8.96 4.76 -20.87
C ARG A 191 8.82 3.31 -21.32
N ILE A 192 7.57 2.84 -21.45
CA ILE A 192 7.25 1.47 -21.84
C ILE A 192 6.80 1.51 -23.30
N PRO A 193 7.48 0.82 -24.23
CA PRO A 193 7.02 0.70 -25.59
C PRO A 193 5.71 -0.09 -25.67
N VAL A 194 4.84 0.27 -26.59
CA VAL A 194 3.64 -0.48 -26.93
C VAL A 194 3.95 -1.33 -28.14
N GLY A 195 3.76 -2.64 -28.02
CA GLY A 195 3.89 -3.59 -29.11
C GLY A 195 2.62 -3.63 -29.99
N GLU A 196 2.77 -4.17 -31.17
CA GLU A 196 1.68 -4.41 -32.14
C GLU A 196 0.97 -5.73 -31.85
#